data_45ca15beeb4e8f611a1703c0d48d764a
#
_entry.id   45ca15beeb4e8f611a1703c0d48d764a
#
_cell.length_a   1.000
_cell.length_b   1.000
_cell.length_c   1.000
_cell.angle_alpha   90.00
_cell.angle_beta   90.00
_cell.angle_gamma   90.00
#
_symmetry.space_group_name_H-M   'P 1'
#
loop_
_entity.id
_entity.type
_entity.pdbx_description
1 polymer ?
#
loop_
_entity_poly.entity_id
_entity_poly.type
_entity_poly.pdbx_seq_one_letter_code
_entity_poly.pdbx_strand_id
1 'polypeptide(L)'
;MNSLQRKLFKLQDLKYRNFHSKLMPGIDKETIIGIRTPVLRKFAKEFAKTEAAEAFLKELPHQYYEENNLHMLLISDIKDYERCLAEVKRFLPYLNNWATCDIPRPKCFAKNKAELLPVIKEWIASGNTYTIRYGIGTLMSFYLDEDFKPEYIEIAAEVESEEYYVNMMIAWYLATALAKQWDATIPYLEERKLSPWVHRKTIQKAVESYRITDEQKVYLKTLRENC
;
A
#
# COMPACT_ATOMS: atom_id res chain seq x y z
N MET A 1 19.93 22.31 0.22
CA MET A 1 19.04 21.79 1.28
C MET A 1 18.16 22.93 1.79
N ASN A 2 16.83 22.80 1.64
CA ASN A 2 15.83 23.79 2.04
C ASN A 2 15.55 23.73 3.56
N SER A 3 14.66 24.62 4.07
CA SER A 3 14.33 24.70 5.51
C SER A 3 13.68 23.42 6.05
N LEU A 4 12.78 22.80 5.27
CA LEU A 4 12.12 21.53 5.64
C LEU A 4 13.15 20.40 5.73
N GLN A 5 13.99 20.25 4.72
CA GLN A 5 15.01 19.20 4.69
C GLN A 5 15.96 19.31 5.89
N ARG A 6 16.39 20.54 6.25
CA ARG A 6 17.19 20.74 7.48
C ARG A 6 16.49 20.27 8.75
N LYS A 7 15.17 20.44 8.84
CA LYS A 7 14.36 19.92 9.97
C LYS A 7 14.30 18.40 9.96
N LEU A 8 14.08 17.78 8.78
CA LEU A 8 14.05 16.34 8.63
C LEU A 8 15.40 15.68 8.98
N PHE A 9 16.52 16.26 8.52
CA PHE A 9 17.87 15.74 8.86
C PHE A 9 18.19 15.78 10.36
N LYS A 10 17.60 16.70 11.13
CA LYS A 10 17.73 16.68 12.61
C LYS A 10 17.06 15.48 13.27
N LEU A 11 16.17 14.78 12.56
CA LEU A 11 15.46 13.59 13.02
C LEU A 11 16.10 12.29 12.55
N GLN A 12 17.25 12.37 11.88
CA GLN A 12 17.97 11.24 11.29
C GLN A 12 18.43 10.24 12.37
N ASP A 13 18.25 8.95 12.08
CA ASP A 13 18.83 7.81 12.80
C ASP A 13 19.66 6.98 11.80
N LEU A 14 21.00 7.12 11.86
CA LEU A 14 21.90 6.43 10.94
C LEU A 14 21.85 4.90 11.06
N LYS A 15 21.60 4.35 12.26
CA LYS A 15 21.43 2.90 12.44
C LYS A 15 20.16 2.42 11.73
N TYR A 16 19.07 3.16 11.87
CA TYR A 16 17.82 2.87 11.18
C TYR A 16 17.97 3.04 9.65
N ARG A 17 18.65 4.10 9.18
CA ARG A 17 18.96 4.29 7.75
C ARG A 17 19.66 3.07 7.17
N ASN A 18 20.72 2.59 7.83
CA ASN A 18 21.51 1.45 7.38
C ASN A 18 20.73 0.14 7.38
N PHE A 19 19.78 -0.04 8.30
CA PHE A 19 18.88 -1.17 8.31
C PHE A 19 17.81 -1.05 7.22
N HIS A 20 17.11 0.09 7.18
CA HIS A 20 15.95 0.29 6.32
C HIS A 20 16.32 0.31 4.82
N SER A 21 17.45 0.88 4.46
CA SER A 21 17.92 0.90 3.06
C SER A 21 18.07 -0.49 2.44
N LYS A 22 18.40 -1.51 3.25
CA LYS A 22 18.49 -2.90 2.77
C LYS A 22 17.13 -3.50 2.43
N LEU A 23 16.04 -2.96 2.98
CA LEU A 23 14.65 -3.39 2.71
C LEU A 23 14.04 -2.66 1.51
N MET A 24 14.78 -1.71 0.92
CA MET A 24 14.34 -0.81 -0.14
C MET A 24 15.21 -0.98 -1.39
N PRO A 25 15.27 -2.18 -1.98
CA PRO A 25 16.05 -2.39 -3.20
C PRO A 25 15.48 -1.48 -4.32
N GLY A 26 16.36 -0.83 -5.06
CA GLY A 26 15.97 0.13 -6.10
C GLY A 26 15.82 1.57 -5.64
N ILE A 27 15.90 1.87 -4.34
CA ILE A 27 15.99 3.24 -3.82
C ILE A 27 17.45 3.55 -3.46
N ASP A 28 17.97 4.63 -4.06
CA ASP A 28 19.32 5.10 -3.73
C ASP A 28 19.39 5.43 -2.23
N LYS A 29 20.33 4.79 -1.55
CA LYS A 29 20.55 4.99 -0.12
C LYS A 29 20.82 6.45 0.24
N GLU A 30 21.43 7.23 -0.65
CA GLU A 30 21.71 8.64 -0.42
C GLU A 30 20.44 9.50 -0.43
N THR A 31 19.34 9.00 -0.98
CA THR A 31 18.03 9.65 -0.91
C THR A 31 17.24 9.26 0.33
N ILE A 32 17.75 8.36 1.19
CA ILE A 32 17.13 7.96 2.45
C ILE A 32 17.77 8.74 3.60
N ILE A 33 17.00 9.57 4.29
CA ILE A 33 17.48 10.30 5.50
C ILE A 33 17.61 9.31 6.67
N GLY A 34 16.67 8.41 6.85
CA GLY A 34 16.61 7.44 7.93
C GLY A 34 15.81 7.94 9.14
N ILE A 35 14.57 8.34 8.92
CA ILE A 35 13.67 8.78 10.00
C ILE A 35 12.70 7.64 10.32
N ARG A 36 12.64 7.25 11.60
CA ARG A 36 11.68 6.22 12.04
C ARG A 36 10.23 6.67 11.82
N THR A 37 9.38 5.79 11.32
CA THR A 37 7.98 6.09 10.99
C THR A 37 7.21 6.79 12.11
N PRO A 38 7.30 6.39 13.41
CA PRO A 38 6.59 7.11 14.48
C PRO A 38 7.06 8.57 14.64
N VAL A 39 8.36 8.82 14.44
CA VAL A 39 8.95 10.17 14.53
C VAL A 39 8.46 11.02 13.37
N LEU A 40 8.48 10.48 12.14
CA LEU A 40 7.97 11.19 10.96
C LEU A 40 6.47 11.47 11.06
N ARG A 41 5.67 10.54 11.57
CA ARG A 41 4.23 10.76 11.81
C ARG A 41 3.96 11.88 12.82
N LYS A 42 4.76 11.96 13.89
CA LYS A 42 4.65 13.07 14.86
C LYS A 42 5.01 14.39 14.19
N PHE A 43 6.10 14.42 13.42
CA PHE A 43 6.50 15.59 12.64
C PHE A 43 5.42 16.03 11.66
N ALA A 44 4.83 15.09 10.89
CA ALA A 44 3.78 15.36 9.91
C ALA A 44 2.57 16.06 10.53
N LYS A 45 2.12 15.63 11.72
CA LYS A 45 0.99 16.26 12.44
C LYS A 45 1.25 17.72 12.80
N GLU A 46 2.47 18.07 13.20
CA GLU A 46 2.81 19.45 13.52
C GLU A 46 3.05 20.26 12.23
N PHE A 47 3.70 19.68 11.24
CA PHE A 47 3.96 20.33 9.97
C PHE A 47 2.66 20.66 9.22
N ALA A 48 1.66 19.79 9.25
CA ALA A 48 0.34 19.99 8.65
C ALA A 48 -0.37 21.27 9.11
N LYS A 49 -0.01 21.81 10.28
CA LYS A 49 -0.60 23.04 10.83
C LYS A 49 0.05 24.32 10.28
N THR A 50 1.10 24.19 9.48
CA THR A 50 1.86 25.33 8.95
C THR A 50 1.49 25.66 7.52
N GLU A 51 1.59 26.92 7.12
CA GLU A 51 1.39 27.34 5.72
C GLU A 51 2.37 26.65 4.75
N ALA A 52 3.56 26.30 5.25
CA ALA A 52 4.56 25.58 4.46
C ALA A 52 4.09 24.19 3.99
N ALA A 53 3.12 23.55 4.66
CA ALA A 53 2.60 22.26 4.27
C ALA A 53 1.88 22.31 2.91
N GLU A 54 1.10 23.37 2.65
CA GLU A 54 0.40 23.56 1.38
C GLU A 54 1.37 23.83 0.22
N ALA A 55 2.43 24.61 0.47
CA ALA A 55 3.49 24.83 -0.50
C ALA A 55 4.23 23.51 -0.81
N PHE A 56 4.57 22.74 0.22
CA PHE A 56 5.25 21.46 0.10
C PHE A 56 4.45 20.45 -0.74
N LEU A 57 3.13 20.35 -0.53
CA LEU A 57 2.28 19.47 -1.34
C LEU A 57 2.31 19.83 -2.85
N LYS A 58 2.61 21.07 -3.21
CA LYS A 58 2.72 21.51 -4.61
C LYS A 58 4.10 21.23 -5.22
N GLU A 59 5.13 21.02 -4.41
CA GLU A 59 6.52 20.79 -4.84
C GLU A 59 6.73 19.30 -5.15
N LEU A 60 6.67 18.90 -6.41
CA LEU A 60 6.95 17.54 -6.90
C LEU A 60 7.91 17.61 -8.09
N PRO A 61 8.81 16.64 -8.24
CA PRO A 61 9.09 15.49 -7.36
C PRO A 61 9.87 15.89 -6.09
N HIS A 62 9.78 15.06 -5.04
CA HIS A 62 10.61 15.20 -3.84
C HIS A 62 11.99 14.54 -4.02
N GLN A 63 12.99 15.04 -3.30
CA GLN A 63 14.35 14.53 -3.36
C GLN A 63 14.56 13.31 -2.45
N TYR A 64 13.96 13.31 -1.24
CA TYR A 64 14.21 12.30 -0.24
C TYR A 64 13.00 11.37 -0.04
N TYR A 65 13.31 10.12 0.29
CA TYR A 65 12.32 9.10 0.63
C TYR A 65 11.34 9.56 1.72
N GLU A 66 11.87 10.22 2.75
CA GLU A 66 11.03 10.70 3.85
C GLU A 66 10.18 11.92 3.47
N GLU A 67 10.56 12.68 2.47
CA GLU A 67 9.69 13.72 1.89
C GLU A 67 8.49 13.07 1.18
N ASN A 68 8.70 11.98 0.44
CA ASN A 68 7.59 11.21 -0.15
C ASN A 68 6.66 10.64 0.92
N ASN A 69 7.22 10.09 2.01
CA ASN A 69 6.43 9.61 3.13
C ASN A 69 5.66 10.73 3.84
N LEU A 70 6.30 11.88 4.04
CA LEU A 70 5.65 13.07 4.61
C LEU A 70 4.48 13.52 3.73
N HIS A 71 4.69 13.57 2.42
CA HIS A 71 3.65 13.93 1.45
C HIS A 71 2.43 13.01 1.60
N MET A 72 2.63 11.70 1.58
CA MET A 72 1.53 10.73 1.73
C MET A 72 0.86 10.83 3.10
N LEU A 73 1.61 11.09 4.19
CA LEU A 73 1.04 11.30 5.52
C LEU A 73 0.14 12.53 5.57
N LEU A 74 0.54 13.63 4.92
CA LEU A 74 -0.27 14.85 4.84
C LEU A 74 -1.55 14.60 4.04
N ILE A 75 -1.47 13.96 2.89
CA ILE A 75 -2.65 13.57 2.09
C ILE A 75 -3.61 12.70 2.91
N SER A 76 -3.08 11.74 3.68
CA SER A 76 -3.89 10.80 4.46
C SER A 76 -4.76 11.48 5.54
N ASP A 77 -4.41 12.67 5.95
CA ASP A 77 -5.15 13.47 6.95
C ASP A 77 -6.16 14.45 6.33
N ILE A 78 -6.21 14.60 5.00
CA ILE A 78 -7.20 15.44 4.30
C ILE A 78 -8.59 14.82 4.48
N LYS A 79 -9.54 15.62 4.94
CA LYS A 79 -10.91 15.18 5.24
C LYS A 79 -11.85 15.32 4.05
N ASP A 80 -11.64 16.34 3.23
CA ASP A 80 -12.42 16.57 2.01
C ASP A 80 -12.04 15.54 0.96
N TYR A 81 -13.03 14.83 0.43
CA TYR A 81 -12.82 13.71 -0.49
C TYR A 81 -12.25 14.17 -1.83
N GLU A 82 -12.85 15.18 -2.44
CA GLU A 82 -12.45 15.64 -3.78
C GLU A 82 -11.01 16.19 -3.76
N ARG A 83 -10.72 17.01 -2.75
CA ARG A 83 -9.35 17.52 -2.55
C ARG A 83 -8.37 16.37 -2.31
N CYS A 84 -8.71 15.44 -1.43
CA CYS A 84 -7.86 14.31 -1.13
C CYS A 84 -7.59 13.46 -2.36
N LEU A 85 -8.63 13.15 -3.13
CA LEU A 85 -8.51 12.36 -4.36
C LEU A 85 -7.63 13.07 -5.39
N ALA A 86 -7.80 14.38 -5.57
CA ALA A 86 -6.96 15.18 -6.47
C ALA A 86 -5.48 15.13 -6.06
N GLU A 87 -5.18 15.26 -4.76
CA GLU A 87 -3.81 15.18 -4.24
C GLU A 87 -3.21 13.78 -4.40
N VAL A 88 -3.99 12.73 -4.13
CA VAL A 88 -3.56 11.34 -4.37
C VAL A 88 -3.23 11.13 -5.85
N LYS A 89 -4.15 11.50 -6.76
CA LYS A 89 -3.95 11.36 -8.22
C LYS A 89 -2.69 12.10 -8.68
N ARG A 90 -2.42 13.27 -8.13
CA ARG A 90 -1.22 14.06 -8.46
C ARG A 90 0.07 13.41 -7.96
N PHE A 91 0.04 12.75 -6.79
CA PHE A 91 1.22 12.17 -6.16
C PHE A 91 1.55 10.76 -6.66
N LEU A 92 0.55 9.95 -7.04
CA LEU A 92 0.74 8.56 -7.46
C LEU A 92 1.85 8.34 -8.51
N PRO A 93 2.02 9.19 -9.56
CA PRO A 93 3.09 9.02 -10.54
C PRO A 93 4.52 9.10 -9.95
N TYR A 94 4.68 9.67 -8.76
CA TYR A 94 5.97 9.82 -8.08
C TYR A 94 6.25 8.71 -7.05
N LEU A 95 5.31 7.79 -6.85
CA LEU A 95 5.52 6.62 -5.99
C LEU A 95 6.52 5.66 -6.65
N ASN A 96 7.61 5.40 -5.96
CA ASN A 96 8.71 4.57 -6.44
C ASN A 96 9.10 3.45 -5.47
N ASN A 97 8.30 3.23 -4.41
CA ASN A 97 8.61 2.22 -3.41
C ASN A 97 7.36 1.75 -2.65
N TRP A 98 7.45 0.53 -2.12
CA TRP A 98 6.37 -0.12 -1.39
C TRP A 98 6.04 0.56 -0.06
N ALA A 99 7.04 1.08 0.66
CA ALA A 99 6.83 1.60 2.01
C ALA A 99 6.05 2.92 2.02
N THR A 100 6.30 3.82 1.06
CA THR A 100 5.47 5.02 0.87
C THR A 100 4.07 4.64 0.39
N CYS A 101 3.98 3.65 -0.51
CA CYS A 101 2.72 3.15 -1.03
C CYS A 101 1.81 2.57 0.07
N ASP A 102 2.39 1.92 1.09
CA ASP A 102 1.66 1.23 2.15
C ASP A 102 1.35 2.11 3.38
N ILE A 103 1.65 3.42 3.31
CA ILE A 103 1.16 4.39 4.31
C ILE A 103 -0.37 4.32 4.39
N PRO A 104 -0.98 4.44 5.60
CA PRO A 104 -2.43 4.34 5.75
C PRO A 104 -3.21 5.22 4.78
N ARG A 105 -4.24 4.65 4.16
CA ARG A 105 -5.12 5.33 3.20
C ARG A 105 -5.90 6.46 3.87
N PRO A 106 -6.28 7.51 3.11
CA PRO A 106 -7.09 8.59 3.62
C PRO A 106 -8.41 8.09 4.20
N LYS A 107 -8.76 8.57 5.39
CA LYS A 107 -10.00 8.15 6.07
C LYS A 107 -11.27 8.60 5.33
N CYS A 108 -11.20 9.69 4.57
CA CYS A 108 -12.32 10.16 3.76
C CYS A 108 -12.74 9.13 2.70
N PHE A 109 -11.85 8.25 2.25
CA PHE A 109 -12.16 7.20 1.30
C PHE A 109 -13.19 6.18 1.84
N ALA A 110 -13.18 5.90 3.14
CA ALA A 110 -14.13 4.98 3.76
C ALA A 110 -15.59 5.41 3.62
N LYS A 111 -15.85 6.72 3.48
CA LYS A 111 -17.20 7.28 3.37
C LYS A 111 -17.65 7.49 1.90
N ASN A 112 -16.78 7.31 0.94
CA ASN A 112 -17.03 7.61 -0.47
C ASN A 112 -16.68 6.38 -1.36
N LYS A 113 -17.05 5.18 -0.88
CA LYS A 113 -16.66 3.91 -1.52
C LYS A 113 -17.26 3.75 -2.91
N ALA A 114 -18.49 4.22 -3.14
CA ALA A 114 -19.17 4.09 -4.43
C ALA A 114 -18.43 4.89 -5.52
N GLU A 115 -18.04 6.12 -5.21
CA GLU A 115 -17.31 7.02 -6.11
C GLU A 115 -15.84 6.60 -6.26
N LEU A 116 -15.28 5.99 -5.23
CA LEU A 116 -13.87 5.57 -5.21
C LEU A 116 -13.61 4.29 -6.01
N LEU A 117 -14.58 3.37 -6.09
CA LEU A 117 -14.37 2.08 -6.76
C LEU A 117 -13.99 2.19 -8.23
N PRO A 118 -14.64 3.03 -9.06
CA PRO A 118 -14.20 3.28 -10.44
C PRO A 118 -12.75 3.80 -10.51
N VAL A 119 -12.37 4.68 -9.60
CA VAL A 119 -11.02 5.24 -9.55
C VAL A 119 -9.97 4.19 -9.16
N ILE A 120 -10.32 3.27 -8.25
CA ILE A 120 -9.45 2.13 -7.91
C ILE A 120 -9.22 1.26 -9.15
N LYS A 121 -10.26 0.99 -9.94
CA LYS A 121 -10.14 0.24 -11.19
C LYS A 121 -9.22 0.94 -12.20
N GLU A 122 -9.34 2.27 -12.33
CA GLU A 122 -8.41 3.07 -13.15
C GLU A 122 -6.96 2.94 -12.66
N TRP A 123 -6.71 3.01 -11.34
CA TRP A 123 -5.37 2.85 -10.79
C TRP A 123 -4.79 1.45 -11.04
N ILE A 124 -5.60 0.42 -10.91
CA ILE A 124 -5.21 -0.97 -11.17
C ILE A 124 -4.88 -1.16 -12.66
N ALA A 125 -5.59 -0.51 -13.56
CA ALA A 125 -5.35 -0.56 -15.00
C ALA A 125 -4.23 0.38 -15.50
N SER A 126 -3.57 1.15 -14.63
CA SER A 126 -2.65 2.24 -15.01
C SER A 126 -1.34 1.78 -15.66
N GLY A 127 -0.95 0.51 -15.55
CA GLY A 127 0.36 0.02 -15.99
C GLY A 127 1.55 0.44 -15.11
N ASN A 128 1.33 1.27 -14.07
CA ASN A 128 2.40 1.71 -13.16
C ASN A 128 2.40 0.85 -11.89
N THR A 129 3.53 0.21 -11.60
CA THR A 129 3.72 -0.74 -10.49
C THR A 129 3.15 -0.26 -9.16
N TYR A 130 3.50 0.95 -8.74
CA TYR A 130 3.09 1.45 -7.42
C TYR A 130 1.70 2.08 -7.42
N THR A 131 1.20 2.55 -8.56
CA THR A 131 -0.19 2.96 -8.72
C THR A 131 -1.11 1.75 -8.64
N ILE A 132 -0.79 0.65 -9.33
CA ILE A 132 -1.51 -0.64 -9.22
C ILE A 132 -1.49 -1.12 -7.77
N ARG A 133 -0.31 -1.15 -7.13
CA ARG A 133 -0.17 -1.54 -5.73
C ARG A 133 -1.03 -0.68 -4.81
N TYR A 134 -1.06 0.63 -5.02
CA TYR A 134 -1.89 1.55 -4.24
C TYR A 134 -3.38 1.27 -4.42
N GLY A 135 -3.82 1.00 -5.65
CA GLY A 135 -5.20 0.62 -5.99
C GLY A 135 -5.64 -0.65 -5.25
N ILE A 136 -4.87 -1.75 -5.39
CA ILE A 136 -5.15 -3.02 -4.73
C ILE A 136 -5.14 -2.86 -3.19
N GLY A 137 -4.17 -2.10 -2.66
CA GLY A 137 -4.09 -1.81 -1.23
C GLY A 137 -5.26 -0.97 -0.72
N THR A 138 -5.83 -0.10 -1.55
CA THR A 138 -7.03 0.68 -1.22
C THR A 138 -8.27 -0.23 -1.22
N LEU A 139 -8.39 -1.11 -2.20
CA LEU A 139 -9.43 -2.15 -2.24
C LEU A 139 -9.37 -3.04 -0.97
N MET A 140 -8.17 -3.50 -0.58
CA MET A 140 -7.95 -4.27 0.65
C MET A 140 -8.39 -3.51 1.91
N SER A 141 -8.16 -2.20 1.95
CA SER A 141 -8.40 -1.39 3.15
C SER A 141 -9.87 -1.10 3.41
N PHE A 142 -10.71 -1.05 2.37
CA PHE A 142 -12.07 -0.53 2.51
C PHE A 142 -13.18 -1.46 2.00
N TYR A 143 -12.87 -2.54 1.26
CA TYR A 143 -13.90 -3.33 0.58
C TYR A 143 -13.95 -4.81 1.00
N LEU A 144 -13.21 -5.21 2.02
CA LEU A 144 -13.21 -6.59 2.52
C LEU A 144 -14.06 -6.80 3.79
N ASP A 145 -14.70 -5.75 4.31
CA ASP A 145 -15.53 -5.81 5.52
C ASP A 145 -17.04 -5.79 5.17
N GLU A 146 -17.84 -4.95 5.83
CA GLU A 146 -19.30 -4.93 5.78
C GLU A 146 -19.88 -4.76 4.37
N ASP A 147 -19.21 -3.99 3.50
CA ASP A 147 -19.63 -3.74 2.12
C ASP A 147 -19.03 -4.71 1.10
N PHE A 148 -18.51 -5.83 1.57
CA PHE A 148 -17.85 -6.81 0.70
C PHE A 148 -18.80 -7.35 -0.37
N LYS A 149 -18.24 -7.50 -1.59
CA LYS A 149 -18.85 -8.21 -2.72
C LYS A 149 -17.80 -9.11 -3.36
N PRO A 150 -18.20 -10.31 -3.86
CA PRO A 150 -17.26 -11.24 -4.50
C PRO A 150 -16.48 -10.63 -5.67
N GLU A 151 -17.09 -9.71 -6.43
CA GLU A 151 -16.45 -8.98 -7.53
C GLU A 151 -15.17 -8.23 -7.12
N TYR A 152 -15.00 -7.89 -5.84
CA TYR A 152 -13.80 -7.20 -5.37
C TYR A 152 -12.58 -8.14 -5.32
N ILE A 153 -12.81 -9.44 -5.17
CA ILE A 153 -11.74 -10.44 -5.27
C ILE A 153 -11.30 -10.58 -6.73
N GLU A 154 -12.25 -10.63 -7.67
CA GLU A 154 -11.98 -10.72 -9.11
C GLU A 154 -11.08 -9.57 -9.57
N ILE A 155 -11.42 -8.32 -9.19
CA ILE A 155 -10.63 -7.12 -9.56
C ILE A 155 -9.13 -7.28 -9.23
N ALA A 156 -8.80 -7.90 -8.10
CA ALA A 156 -7.40 -8.10 -7.70
C ALA A 156 -6.80 -9.40 -8.27
N ALA A 157 -7.60 -10.45 -8.41
CA ALA A 157 -7.16 -11.76 -8.88
C ALA A 157 -6.87 -11.79 -10.40
N GLU A 158 -7.57 -10.96 -11.17
CA GLU A 158 -7.40 -10.83 -12.63
C GLU A 158 -6.21 -9.97 -13.06
N VAL A 159 -5.51 -9.34 -12.10
CA VAL A 159 -4.34 -8.52 -12.41
C VAL A 159 -3.17 -9.43 -12.82
N GLU A 160 -2.78 -9.34 -14.07
CA GLU A 160 -1.57 -9.96 -14.61
C GLU A 160 -0.39 -9.00 -14.54
N SER A 161 0.73 -9.44 -13.96
CA SER A 161 1.93 -8.62 -13.85
C SER A 161 3.19 -9.47 -13.67
N GLU A 162 4.30 -9.03 -14.25
CA GLU A 162 5.63 -9.57 -13.97
C GLU A 162 6.31 -8.85 -12.78
N GLU A 163 5.72 -7.73 -12.32
CA GLU A 163 6.27 -6.89 -11.27
C GLU A 163 6.13 -7.52 -9.88
N TYR A 164 7.26 -7.76 -9.22
CA TYR A 164 7.30 -8.35 -7.87
C TYR A 164 6.38 -7.64 -6.87
N TYR A 165 6.40 -6.29 -6.87
CA TYR A 165 5.64 -5.52 -5.89
C TYR A 165 4.14 -5.48 -6.17
N VAL A 166 3.71 -5.68 -7.41
CA VAL A 166 2.30 -5.89 -7.78
C VAL A 166 1.87 -7.27 -7.30
N ASN A 167 2.58 -8.31 -7.70
CA ASN A 167 2.27 -9.70 -7.35
C ASN A 167 2.26 -9.92 -5.82
N MET A 168 3.18 -9.27 -5.09
CA MET A 168 3.22 -9.30 -3.63
C MET A 168 1.97 -8.64 -3.02
N MET A 169 1.44 -7.57 -3.63
CA MET A 169 0.24 -6.90 -3.16
C MET A 169 -1.01 -7.73 -3.43
N ILE A 170 -1.11 -8.37 -4.60
CA ILE A 170 -2.19 -9.32 -4.92
C ILE A 170 -2.21 -10.45 -3.89
N ALA A 171 -1.05 -11.05 -3.62
CA ALA A 171 -0.94 -12.12 -2.63
C ALA A 171 -1.32 -11.66 -1.21
N TRP A 172 -0.96 -10.44 -0.83
CA TRP A 172 -1.35 -9.88 0.47
C TRP A 172 -2.85 -9.58 0.53
N TYR A 173 -3.42 -9.04 -0.54
CA TYR A 173 -4.86 -8.82 -0.67
C TYR A 173 -5.63 -10.13 -0.49
N LEU A 174 -5.29 -11.18 -1.26
CA LEU A 174 -5.96 -12.47 -1.21
C LEU A 174 -5.79 -13.19 0.14
N ALA A 175 -4.61 -13.11 0.76
CA ALA A 175 -4.40 -13.64 2.11
C ALA A 175 -5.24 -12.90 3.17
N THR A 176 -5.47 -11.59 2.98
CA THR A 176 -6.35 -10.81 3.84
C THR A 176 -7.82 -11.14 3.55
N ALA A 177 -8.18 -11.34 2.29
CA ALA A 177 -9.51 -11.78 1.89
C ALA A 177 -9.84 -13.18 2.43
N LEU A 178 -8.91 -14.14 2.41
CA LEU A 178 -9.09 -15.45 3.08
C LEU A 178 -9.43 -15.30 4.56
N ALA A 179 -8.80 -14.36 5.25
CA ALA A 179 -9.06 -14.15 6.67
C ALA A 179 -10.40 -13.48 6.98
N LYS A 180 -11.00 -12.76 6.02
CA LYS A 180 -12.24 -12.01 6.22
C LYS A 180 -13.43 -12.61 5.47
N GLN A 181 -13.19 -13.21 4.32
CA GLN A 181 -14.17 -13.66 3.33
C GLN A 181 -13.73 -15.02 2.76
N TRP A 182 -13.60 -16.01 3.65
CA TRP A 182 -13.04 -17.32 3.32
C TRP A 182 -13.76 -17.99 2.15
N ASP A 183 -15.10 -18.16 2.27
CA ASP A 183 -15.88 -18.92 1.30
C ASP A 183 -15.86 -18.31 -0.11
N ALA A 184 -15.79 -16.98 -0.19
CA ALA A 184 -15.69 -16.26 -1.46
C ALA A 184 -14.28 -16.30 -2.06
N THR A 185 -13.23 -16.53 -1.25
CA THR A 185 -11.83 -16.42 -1.67
C THR A 185 -11.21 -17.78 -1.96
N ILE A 186 -11.57 -18.82 -1.19
CA ILE A 186 -10.92 -20.14 -1.29
C ILE A 186 -11.03 -20.78 -2.68
N PRO A 187 -12.13 -20.59 -3.46
CA PRO A 187 -12.22 -21.13 -4.82
C PRO A 187 -11.12 -20.68 -5.78
N TYR A 188 -10.55 -19.47 -5.56
CA TYR A 188 -9.42 -18.99 -6.39
C TYR A 188 -8.16 -19.82 -6.23
N LEU A 189 -7.98 -20.45 -5.07
CA LEU A 189 -6.88 -21.37 -4.81
C LEU A 189 -7.22 -22.81 -5.24
N GLU A 190 -8.42 -23.28 -4.95
CA GLU A 190 -8.88 -24.64 -5.30
C GLU A 190 -8.91 -24.86 -6.80
N GLU A 191 -9.44 -23.88 -7.54
CA GLU A 191 -9.55 -23.91 -9.00
C GLU A 191 -8.30 -23.37 -9.73
N ARG A 192 -7.25 -22.98 -8.98
CA ARG A 192 -5.95 -22.49 -9.52
C ARG A 192 -6.10 -21.30 -10.48
N LYS A 193 -6.97 -20.37 -10.16
CA LYS A 193 -7.22 -19.16 -10.96
C LYS A 193 -6.10 -18.12 -10.92
N LEU A 194 -5.08 -18.31 -10.07
CA LEU A 194 -3.99 -17.38 -9.86
C LEU A 194 -2.71 -17.84 -10.57
N SER A 195 -1.81 -16.90 -10.92
CA SER A 195 -0.49 -17.28 -11.37
C SER A 195 0.22 -18.14 -10.32
N PRO A 196 1.10 -19.09 -10.71
CA PRO A 196 1.73 -20.01 -9.76
C PRO A 196 2.47 -19.30 -8.62
N TRP A 197 3.10 -18.16 -8.92
CA TRP A 197 3.81 -17.39 -7.89
C TRP A 197 2.85 -16.74 -6.89
N VAL A 198 1.79 -16.08 -7.39
CA VAL A 198 0.77 -15.44 -6.54
C VAL A 198 0.04 -16.48 -5.69
N HIS A 199 -0.32 -17.61 -6.27
CA HIS A 199 -0.94 -18.74 -5.57
C HIS A 199 -0.10 -19.18 -4.35
N ARG A 200 1.16 -19.56 -4.58
CA ARG A 200 2.05 -20.00 -3.50
C ARG A 200 2.30 -18.91 -2.45
N LYS A 201 2.42 -17.65 -2.90
CA LYS A 201 2.68 -16.53 -1.99
C LYS A 201 1.44 -16.17 -1.17
N THR A 202 0.24 -16.27 -1.73
CA THR A 202 -1.03 -16.11 -1.00
C THR A 202 -1.14 -17.12 0.12
N ILE A 203 -0.91 -18.41 -0.17
CA ILE A 203 -0.92 -19.48 0.84
C ILE A 203 0.12 -19.22 1.92
N GLN A 204 1.35 -18.86 1.54
CA GLN A 204 2.39 -18.53 2.51
C GLN A 204 1.93 -17.43 3.47
N LYS A 205 1.43 -16.30 2.95
CA LYS A 205 0.97 -15.18 3.78
C LYS A 205 -0.25 -15.52 4.65
N ALA A 206 -1.17 -16.32 4.13
CA ALA A 206 -2.33 -16.76 4.88
C ALA A 206 -1.92 -17.67 6.04
N VAL A 207 -1.01 -18.63 5.82
CA VAL A 207 -0.49 -19.53 6.88
C VAL A 207 0.28 -18.76 7.95
N GLU A 208 0.98 -17.69 7.60
CA GLU A 208 1.68 -16.80 8.54
C GLU A 208 0.70 -15.95 9.39
N SER A 209 -0.55 -15.82 8.98
CA SER A 209 -1.55 -14.98 9.65
C SER A 209 -2.14 -15.67 10.88
N TYR A 210 -2.23 -14.93 12.00
CA TYR A 210 -2.96 -15.39 13.19
C TYR A 210 -4.49 -15.35 13.03
N ARG A 211 -5.00 -14.74 11.93
CA ARG A 211 -6.45 -14.64 11.64
C ARG A 211 -6.99 -15.88 10.93
N ILE A 212 -6.13 -16.76 10.44
CA ILE A 212 -6.48 -18.02 9.78
C ILE A 212 -6.41 -19.13 10.84
N THR A 213 -7.45 -19.97 10.93
CA THR A 213 -7.49 -21.07 11.90
C THR A 213 -6.46 -22.15 11.56
N ASP A 214 -6.14 -23.00 12.53
CA ASP A 214 -5.16 -24.06 12.29
C ASP A 214 -5.67 -25.10 11.29
N GLU A 215 -6.98 -25.41 11.27
CA GLU A 215 -7.62 -26.27 10.27
C GLU A 215 -7.48 -25.66 8.87
N GLN A 216 -7.79 -24.37 8.72
CA GLN A 216 -7.63 -23.64 7.46
C GLN A 216 -6.17 -23.63 6.99
N LYS A 217 -5.19 -23.46 7.92
CA LYS A 217 -3.76 -23.52 7.58
C LYS A 217 -3.33 -24.89 7.08
N VAL A 218 -3.84 -25.96 7.70
CA VAL A 218 -3.57 -27.33 7.25
C VAL A 218 -4.12 -27.51 5.84
N TYR A 219 -5.37 -27.12 5.61
CA TYR A 219 -6.01 -27.20 4.30
C TYR A 219 -5.24 -26.41 3.23
N LEU A 220 -4.89 -25.15 3.49
CA LEU A 220 -4.11 -24.32 2.57
C LEU A 220 -2.76 -24.94 2.18
N LYS A 221 -2.09 -25.64 3.10
CA LYS A 221 -0.83 -26.33 2.82
C LYS A 221 -1.02 -27.45 1.80
N THR A 222 -2.13 -28.18 1.81
CA THR A 222 -2.41 -29.22 0.80
C THR A 222 -2.58 -28.63 -0.61
N LEU A 223 -3.15 -27.42 -0.71
CA LEU A 223 -3.30 -26.71 -1.99
C LEU A 223 -1.97 -26.19 -2.55
N ARG A 224 -0.96 -26.00 -1.69
CA ARG A 224 0.38 -25.54 -2.08
C ARG A 224 1.23 -26.64 -2.74
N GLU A 225 1.15 -27.87 -2.23
CA GLU A 225 2.01 -28.98 -2.61
C GLU A 225 1.71 -29.51 -4.03
N ASN A 226 0.55 -29.22 -4.54
CA ASN A 226 0.10 -29.65 -5.85
C ASN A 226 0.38 -28.62 -6.97
N CYS A 227 1.29 -27.68 -6.76
CA CYS A 227 1.64 -26.60 -7.70
C CYS A 227 2.97 -26.86 -8.43
#